data_50e0fbe65b843c3b6b923d7f39376878
#
_entry.id   50e0fbe65b843c3b6b923d7f39376878
#
_cell.length_a   1.000
_cell.length_b   1.000
_cell.length_c   1.000
_cell.angle_alpha   90.00
_cell.angle_beta   90.00
_cell.angle_gamma   90.00
#
_symmetry.space_group_name_H-M   'P 1'
#
loop_
_entity.id
_entity.type
_entity.pdbx_description
1 polymer ?
#
loop_
_entity_poly.entity_id
_entity_poly.type
_entity_poly.pdbx_seq_one_letter_code
_entity_poly.pdbx_strand_id
1 'polypeptide(L)' 'MSGKALYVKFVLLLLVLGTLAIALGSDPWGPN' A
#
# COMPACT_ATOMS: atom_id res chain seq x y z
N MET A 1 13.61 5.01 19.50
CA MET A 1 12.86 4.69 18.29
C MET A 1 11.75 3.72 18.58
N SER A 2 10.58 4.10 18.24
CA SER A 2 9.41 3.28 18.54
C SER A 2 9.04 2.41 17.35
N GLY A 3 8.84 1.14 17.58
CA GLY A 3 8.41 0.22 16.54
C GLY A 3 7.05 0.59 15.98
N LYS A 4 6.29 1.33 16.78
CA LYS A 4 4.99 1.76 16.35
C LYS A 4 5.07 2.74 15.19
N ALA A 5 6.02 3.64 15.26
CA ALA A 5 6.20 4.62 14.19
C ALA A 5 6.56 3.92 12.88
N LEU A 6 7.38 2.90 13.01
CA LEU A 6 7.78 2.14 11.83
C LEU A 6 6.60 1.38 11.26
N TYR A 7 5.79 0.84 12.11
CA TYR A 7 4.62 0.09 11.67
C TYR A 7 3.62 0.99 10.95
N VAL A 8 3.38 2.16 11.50
CA VAL A 8 2.46 3.12 10.89
C VAL A 8 2.96 3.54 9.52
N LYS A 9 4.27 3.79 9.44
CA LYS A 9 4.85 4.19 8.18
C LYS A 9 4.71 3.09 7.13
N PHE A 10 4.88 1.86 7.53
CA PHE A 10 4.76 0.74 6.63
C PHE A 10 3.33 0.61 6.11
N VAL A 11 2.37 0.75 7.00
CA VAL A 11 0.97 0.66 6.63
C VAL A 11 0.60 1.78 5.66
N LEU A 12 1.08 2.98 5.93
CA LEU A 12 0.81 4.12 5.07
C LEU A 12 1.38 3.90 3.67
N LEU A 13 2.58 3.37 3.63
CA LEU A 13 3.22 3.09 2.35
C LEU A 13 2.43 2.07 1.55
N LEU A 14 1.96 1.05 2.23
CA LEU A 14 1.17 0.01 1.59
C LEU A 14 -0.14 0.58 1.06
N LEU A 15 -0.74 1.46 1.82
CA LEU A 15 -2.00 2.07 1.44
C LEU A 15 -1.83 2.93 0.18
N VAL A 16 -0.79 3.73 0.16
CA VAL A 16 -0.52 4.59 -0.98
C VAL A 16 -0.23 3.75 -2.21
N LEU A 17 0.53 2.69 -2.03
CA LEU A 17 0.88 1.83 -3.14
C LEU A 17 -0.37 1.15 -3.71
N GLY A 18 -1.26 0.71 -2.83
CA GLY A 18 -2.48 0.06 -3.26
C GLY A 18 -3.39 1.00 -4.04
N THR A 19 -3.56 2.20 -3.55
CA THR A 19 -4.40 3.17 -4.24
C THR A 19 -3.81 3.56 -5.58
N LEU A 20 -2.51 3.67 -5.64
CA LEU A 20 -1.85 4.02 -6.89
C LEU A 20 -2.02 2.91 -7.93
N ALA A 21 -1.92 1.67 -7.48
CA ALA A 21 -2.09 0.54 -8.37
C ALA A 21 -3.49 0.51 -8.96
N ILE A 22 -4.48 0.78 -8.14
CA ILE A 22 -5.86 0.80 -8.59
C ILE A 22 -6.08 1.95 -9.57
N ALA A 23 -5.50 3.09 -9.27
CA ALA A 23 -5.64 4.26 -10.13
C ALA A 23 -5.05 4.00 -11.51
N LEU A 24 -3.99 3.24 -11.56
CA LEU A 24 -3.36 2.91 -12.83
C LEU A 24 -4.08 1.79 -13.58
N GLY A 25 -5.07 1.22 -12.95
CA GLY A 25 -5.81 0.15 -13.58
C GLY A 25 -5.26 -1.24 -13.30
N SER A 26 -4.32 -1.33 -12.39
CA SER A 26 -3.74 -2.61 -12.02
C SER A 26 -4.62 -3.29 -10.99
N ASP A 27 -4.97 -4.51 -11.27
CA ASP A 27 -5.83 -5.26 -10.38
C ASP A 27 -5.03 -6.31 -9.65
N PRO A 28 -4.75 -6.11 -8.35
CA PRO A 28 -3.98 -7.10 -7.61
C PRO A 28 -4.70 -8.43 -7.47
N TRP A 29 -6.00 -8.42 -7.58
CA TRP A 29 -6.78 -9.64 -7.51
C TRP A 29 -7.10 -10.18 -8.90
N GLY A 30 -7.06 -9.33 -9.86
CA GLY A 30 -7.47 -9.68 -11.19
C GLY A 30 -6.47 -10.59 -11.87
N PRO A 31 -6.92 -11.57 -12.58
CA PRO A 31 -6.04 -12.48 -13.29
C PRO A 31 -5.51 -11.85 -14.55
N ASN A 32 -6.03 -10.90 -15.01
CA ASN A 32 -5.53 -10.35 -16.18
C ASN A 32 -4.68 -9.22 -16.01
#